data_2f30d22abcf7f50659f87d08437d13ac
#
_entry.id   2f30d22abcf7f50659f87d08437d13ac
#
_cell.length_a   1.000
_cell.length_b   1.000
_cell.length_c   1.000
_cell.angle_alpha   90.00
_cell.angle_beta   90.00
_cell.angle_gamma   90.00
#
_symmetry.space_group_name_H-M   'P 1'
#
loop_
_entity.id
_entity.type
_entity.pdbx_description
1 polymer ?
#
loop_
_entity_poly.entity_id
_entity_poly.type
_entity_poly.pdbx_seq_one_letter_code
_entity_poly.pdbx_strand_id
1 'polypeptide(L)'
;EKIDEIVRILHNEAERYKTKDRLSYYVQSVNQGKRAALARGAEVAKHELVVFVDSDSFLDPFAIRNLVQPFVDLKMGGVAGRTDVANTYTNSLTKMQSVRYYISFRIMKAAEAYFDAVSCLSGPLSCYRKEIVLEHKEEWLNQTFFGQKATFGDDRSMTNFVLKNHRTNYQDTAVCSTIVPNEYPVFLKQQMRWKRSWLRESLMAGSFIWRKEPFVSVMFYIGLVVPILAPVVVIYNLIYIPIVHRVFPTTFLVGLLMMALMMSVVQLILRKSSTWVFGLVFCLYYEAVLLWQMPIAWVTFWKSTWGTRETPQDIEEKRKKEEQRQRKAVRLEEQSEQE
;
A
#
# COMPACT_ATOMS: atom_id res chain seq x y z
N GLU A 1 -23.14 0.49 18.14
CA GLU A 1 -23.63 1.85 17.78
C GLU A 1 -23.17 2.30 16.40
N LYS A 2 -21.85 2.32 16.08
CA LYS A 2 -21.36 2.76 14.76
C LYS A 2 -21.78 1.84 13.60
N ILE A 3 -21.92 0.54 13.83
CA ILE A 3 -22.34 -0.42 12.79
C ILE A 3 -23.81 -0.19 12.46
N ASP A 4 -24.66 -0.02 13.47
CA ASP A 4 -26.09 0.22 13.28
C ASP A 4 -26.36 1.55 12.55
N GLU A 5 -25.55 2.57 12.85
CA GLU A 5 -25.60 3.85 12.15
C GLU A 5 -25.22 3.70 10.66
N ILE A 6 -24.15 2.98 10.36
CA ILE A 6 -23.73 2.71 8.97
C ILE A 6 -24.81 1.92 8.21
N VAL A 7 -25.37 0.88 8.83
CA VAL A 7 -26.45 0.08 8.23
C VAL A 7 -27.67 0.95 7.95
N ARG A 8 -28.05 1.83 8.88
CA ARG A 8 -29.15 2.77 8.68
C ARG A 8 -28.90 3.72 7.52
N ILE A 9 -27.69 4.28 7.42
CA ILE A 9 -27.31 5.16 6.30
C ILE A 9 -27.41 4.39 4.98
N LEU A 10 -26.88 3.18 4.91
CA LEU A 10 -26.95 2.34 3.72
C LEU A 10 -28.38 2.05 3.29
N HIS A 11 -29.27 1.75 4.23
CA HIS A 11 -30.69 1.54 3.93
C HIS A 11 -31.36 2.79 3.38
N ASN A 12 -31.15 3.95 4.02
CA ASN A 12 -31.73 5.22 3.58
C ASN A 12 -31.25 5.61 2.18
N GLU A 13 -29.95 5.46 1.90
CA GLU A 13 -29.40 5.75 0.56
C GLU A 13 -29.88 4.74 -0.48
N ALA A 14 -30.00 3.45 -0.14
CA ALA A 14 -30.54 2.44 -1.05
C ALA A 14 -32.01 2.71 -1.42
N GLU A 15 -32.80 3.20 -0.48
CA GLU A 15 -34.20 3.63 -0.74
C GLU A 15 -34.21 4.88 -1.63
N ARG A 16 -33.40 5.89 -1.31
CA ARG A 16 -33.28 7.13 -2.08
C ARG A 16 -32.93 6.89 -3.55
N TYR A 17 -32.01 5.97 -3.83
CA TYR A 17 -31.57 5.64 -5.18
C TYR A 17 -32.28 4.45 -5.80
N LYS A 18 -33.33 3.89 -5.16
CA LYS A 18 -34.08 2.72 -5.62
C LYS A 18 -33.19 1.52 -5.94
N THR A 19 -32.19 1.29 -5.11
CA THR A 19 -31.18 0.21 -5.27
C THR A 19 -31.30 -0.87 -4.18
N LYS A 20 -32.37 -0.90 -3.42
CA LYS A 20 -32.58 -1.82 -2.28
C LYS A 20 -32.35 -3.29 -2.64
N ASP A 21 -32.79 -3.72 -3.81
CA ASP A 21 -32.64 -5.09 -4.30
C ASP A 21 -31.21 -5.44 -4.75
N ARG A 22 -30.36 -4.43 -4.89
CA ARG A 22 -28.96 -4.56 -5.31
C ARG A 22 -27.97 -4.40 -4.16
N LEU A 23 -28.44 -3.91 -3.01
CA LEU A 23 -27.62 -3.71 -1.82
C LEU A 23 -27.76 -4.90 -0.89
N SER A 24 -26.64 -5.49 -0.52
CA SER A 24 -26.56 -6.41 0.59
C SER A 24 -25.36 -6.05 1.47
N TYR A 25 -25.46 -6.33 2.76
CA TYR A 25 -24.37 -6.11 3.69
C TYR A 25 -24.20 -7.35 4.59
N TYR A 26 -22.97 -7.53 5.05
CA TYR A 26 -22.63 -8.59 5.97
C TYR A 26 -21.84 -8.00 7.15
N VAL A 27 -22.35 -8.20 8.37
CA VAL A 27 -21.70 -7.75 9.60
C VAL A 27 -20.98 -8.94 10.22
N GLN A 28 -19.65 -8.83 10.33
CA GLN A 28 -18.85 -9.82 11.05
C GLN A 28 -19.08 -9.68 12.56
N SER A 29 -19.32 -10.77 13.26
CA SER A 29 -19.50 -10.78 14.72
C SER A 29 -18.24 -10.36 15.48
N VAL A 30 -17.07 -10.62 14.90
CA VAL A 30 -15.75 -10.27 15.43
C VAL A 30 -14.91 -9.64 14.33
N ASN A 31 -14.10 -8.64 14.67
CA ASN A 31 -13.16 -8.04 13.72
C ASN A 31 -12.06 -9.02 13.34
N GLN A 32 -12.14 -9.59 12.15
CA GLN A 32 -11.14 -10.51 11.58
C GLN A 32 -10.16 -9.80 10.62
N GLY A 33 -10.26 -8.47 10.52
CA GLY A 33 -9.44 -7.65 9.63
C GLY A 33 -10.01 -7.48 8.23
N LYS A 34 -9.38 -6.59 7.45
CA LYS A 34 -9.80 -6.21 6.09
C LYS A 34 -9.82 -7.40 5.14
N ARG A 35 -8.80 -8.24 5.19
CA ARG A 35 -8.65 -9.40 4.29
C ARG A 35 -9.81 -10.38 4.40
N ALA A 36 -10.22 -10.70 5.63
CA ALA A 36 -11.38 -11.56 5.86
C ALA A 36 -12.70 -10.94 5.37
N ALA A 37 -12.86 -9.62 5.51
CA ALA A 37 -14.02 -8.91 4.99
C ALA A 37 -14.08 -8.95 3.46
N LEU A 38 -12.95 -8.73 2.77
CA LEU A 38 -12.86 -8.80 1.31
C LEU A 38 -13.11 -10.22 0.79
N ALA A 39 -12.53 -11.24 1.44
CA ALA A 39 -12.76 -12.64 1.10
C ALA A 39 -14.24 -13.02 1.24
N ARG A 40 -14.88 -12.61 2.34
CA ARG A 40 -16.32 -12.84 2.53
C ARG A 40 -17.17 -12.12 1.49
N GLY A 41 -16.82 -10.88 1.14
CA GLY A 41 -17.47 -10.14 0.05
C GLY A 41 -17.37 -10.89 -1.30
N ALA A 42 -16.20 -11.45 -1.62
CA ALA A 42 -16.00 -12.25 -2.83
C ALA A 42 -16.83 -13.53 -2.83
N GLU A 43 -16.97 -14.22 -1.69
CA GLU A 43 -17.81 -15.42 -1.56
C GLU A 43 -19.28 -15.16 -1.90
N VAL A 44 -19.83 -14.09 -1.34
CA VAL A 44 -21.26 -13.76 -1.52
C VAL A 44 -21.56 -13.03 -2.83
N ALA A 45 -20.53 -12.53 -3.53
CA ALA A 45 -20.69 -11.88 -4.82
C ALA A 45 -21.31 -12.83 -5.86
N LYS A 46 -22.20 -12.31 -6.70
CA LYS A 46 -22.96 -13.13 -7.67
C LYS A 46 -22.32 -13.20 -9.05
N HIS A 47 -21.47 -12.22 -9.40
CA HIS A 47 -20.93 -12.05 -10.74
C HIS A 47 -19.47 -12.55 -10.84
N GLU A 48 -18.97 -12.68 -12.07
CA GLU A 48 -17.64 -13.18 -12.39
C GLU A 48 -16.50 -12.25 -11.95
N LEU A 49 -16.78 -10.95 -11.91
CA LEU A 49 -15.81 -9.94 -11.49
C LEU A 49 -16.20 -9.38 -10.11
N VAL A 50 -15.20 -9.20 -9.27
CA VAL A 50 -15.34 -8.55 -7.96
C VAL A 50 -14.49 -7.27 -7.93
N VAL A 51 -15.10 -6.18 -7.48
CA VAL A 51 -14.44 -4.89 -7.33
C VAL A 51 -14.22 -4.61 -5.86
N PHE A 52 -12.97 -4.41 -5.48
CA PHE A 52 -12.59 -4.00 -4.13
C PHE A 52 -12.40 -2.48 -4.09
N VAL A 53 -13.05 -1.86 -3.12
CA VAL A 53 -13.01 -0.41 -2.91
C VAL A 53 -12.76 -0.14 -1.44
N ASP A 54 -11.80 0.72 -1.13
CA ASP A 54 -11.58 1.17 0.24
C ASP A 54 -12.71 2.09 0.71
N SER A 55 -13.07 2.01 1.99
CA SER A 55 -14.20 2.74 2.56
C SER A 55 -14.04 4.27 2.56
N ASP A 56 -12.83 4.77 2.31
CA ASP A 56 -12.47 6.18 2.18
C ASP A 56 -12.21 6.60 0.72
N SER A 57 -12.65 5.77 -0.24
CA SER A 57 -12.49 6.02 -1.67
C SER A 57 -13.81 6.46 -2.31
N PHE A 58 -13.71 7.46 -3.19
CA PHE A 58 -14.81 8.04 -3.95
C PHE A 58 -14.64 7.72 -5.43
N LEU A 59 -15.61 7.04 -6.01
CA LEU A 59 -15.58 6.61 -7.41
C LEU A 59 -16.13 7.69 -8.35
N ASP A 60 -15.46 7.86 -9.50
CA ASP A 60 -16.06 8.56 -10.62
C ASP A 60 -17.25 7.76 -11.18
N PRO A 61 -18.31 8.39 -11.71
CA PRO A 61 -19.49 7.71 -12.25
C PRO A 61 -19.19 6.63 -13.28
N PHE A 62 -18.09 6.77 -14.05
CA PHE A 62 -17.69 5.81 -15.08
C PHE A 62 -16.58 4.85 -14.62
N ALA A 63 -16.12 4.97 -13.38
CA ALA A 63 -14.97 4.21 -12.88
C ALA A 63 -15.14 2.70 -13.08
N ILE A 64 -16.25 2.12 -12.64
CA ILE A 64 -16.52 0.67 -12.76
C ILE A 64 -16.59 0.24 -14.22
N ARG A 65 -17.33 0.98 -15.06
CA ARG A 65 -17.46 0.69 -16.50
C ARG A 65 -16.10 0.63 -17.19
N ASN A 66 -15.21 1.57 -16.85
CA ASN A 66 -13.87 1.63 -17.43
C ASN A 66 -12.96 0.55 -16.87
N LEU A 67 -13.07 0.25 -15.56
CA LEU A 67 -12.24 -0.71 -14.85
C LEU A 67 -12.38 -2.15 -15.41
N VAL A 68 -13.56 -2.52 -15.84
CA VAL A 68 -13.83 -3.89 -16.31
C VAL A 68 -13.47 -4.13 -17.78
N GLN A 69 -13.18 -3.08 -18.56
CA GLN A 69 -12.89 -3.22 -20.00
C GLN A 69 -11.71 -4.17 -20.31
N PRO A 70 -10.57 -4.14 -19.58
CA PRO A 70 -9.47 -5.03 -19.88
C PRO A 70 -9.77 -6.52 -19.71
N PHE A 71 -10.85 -6.90 -19.01
CA PHE A 71 -11.25 -8.29 -18.80
C PHE A 71 -11.85 -8.98 -20.04
N VAL A 72 -11.96 -8.28 -21.16
CA VAL A 72 -12.19 -8.89 -22.48
C VAL A 72 -11.06 -9.87 -22.80
N ASP A 73 -9.83 -9.61 -22.39
CA ASP A 73 -8.76 -10.59 -22.38
C ASP A 73 -9.02 -11.65 -21.29
N LEU A 74 -9.21 -12.89 -21.68
CA LEU A 74 -9.44 -14.01 -20.76
C LEU A 74 -8.25 -14.30 -19.84
N LYS A 75 -7.04 -13.86 -20.22
CA LYS A 75 -5.84 -13.98 -19.39
C LYS A 75 -5.72 -12.88 -18.34
N MET A 76 -6.55 -11.84 -18.43
CA MET A 76 -6.57 -10.74 -17.46
C MET A 76 -7.19 -11.23 -16.15
N GLY A 77 -6.39 -11.30 -15.09
CA GLY A 77 -6.83 -11.72 -13.76
C GLY A 77 -7.16 -10.57 -12.82
N GLY A 78 -6.56 -9.39 -13.04
CA GLY A 78 -6.79 -8.24 -12.19
C GLY A 78 -6.43 -6.91 -12.82
N VAL A 79 -7.17 -5.85 -12.46
CA VAL A 79 -7.00 -4.49 -12.98
C VAL A 79 -7.08 -3.48 -11.85
N ALA A 80 -6.14 -2.55 -11.78
CA ALA A 80 -6.19 -1.40 -10.86
C ALA A 80 -6.79 -0.18 -11.56
N GLY A 81 -7.60 0.60 -10.84
CA GLY A 81 -8.00 1.93 -11.27
C GLY A 81 -6.96 2.99 -10.89
N ARG A 82 -7.14 4.18 -11.44
CA ARG A 82 -6.41 5.38 -11.08
C ARG A 82 -6.92 5.94 -9.76
N THR A 83 -5.98 6.23 -8.86
CA THR A 83 -6.31 6.86 -7.58
C THR A 83 -5.71 8.26 -7.51
N ASP A 84 -6.57 9.27 -7.35
CA ASP A 84 -6.19 10.65 -7.09
C ASP A 84 -6.40 10.99 -5.60
N VAL A 85 -5.78 12.09 -5.13
CA VAL A 85 -5.90 12.54 -3.74
C VAL A 85 -7.01 13.56 -3.62
N ALA A 86 -8.08 13.22 -2.88
CA ALA A 86 -9.26 14.09 -2.69
C ALA A 86 -8.93 15.36 -1.89
N ASN A 87 -8.16 15.23 -0.83
CA ASN A 87 -7.81 16.34 0.08
C ASN A 87 -6.46 17.00 -0.26
N THR A 88 -6.11 17.09 -1.55
CA THR A 88 -4.81 17.61 -2.04
C THR A 88 -4.43 18.97 -1.42
N TYR A 89 -5.38 19.87 -1.27
CA TYR A 89 -5.12 21.26 -0.87
C TYR A 89 -5.24 21.55 0.62
N THR A 90 -5.36 20.52 1.46
CA THR A 90 -5.46 20.70 2.92
C THR A 90 -4.20 21.31 3.53
N ASN A 91 -3.02 20.77 3.18
CA ASN A 91 -1.72 21.29 3.64
C ASN A 91 -0.55 20.85 2.74
N SER A 92 0.68 21.20 3.12
CA SER A 92 1.89 20.84 2.34
C SER A 92 2.10 19.32 2.27
N LEU A 93 1.79 18.58 3.34
CA LEU A 93 1.92 17.13 3.39
C LEU A 93 0.98 16.44 2.39
N THR A 94 -0.27 16.91 2.29
CA THR A 94 -1.25 16.35 1.32
C THR A 94 -0.88 16.71 -0.12
N LYS A 95 -0.30 17.89 -0.37
CA LYS A 95 0.23 18.26 -1.69
C LYS A 95 1.40 17.38 -2.11
N MET A 96 2.35 17.09 -1.22
CA MET A 96 3.44 16.15 -1.46
C MET A 96 2.91 14.74 -1.79
N GLN A 97 1.92 14.26 -1.04
CA GLN A 97 1.29 12.96 -1.32
C GLN A 97 0.57 12.94 -2.66
N SER A 98 -0.12 14.02 -3.04
CA SER A 98 -0.77 14.14 -4.36
C SER A 98 0.22 14.00 -5.51
N VAL A 99 1.42 14.60 -5.41
CA VAL A 99 2.49 14.42 -6.40
C VAL A 99 2.96 12.97 -6.46
N ARG A 100 3.19 12.35 -5.30
CA ARG A 100 3.60 10.95 -5.22
C ARG A 100 2.56 10.01 -5.84
N TYR A 101 1.27 10.22 -5.56
CA TYR A 101 0.17 9.43 -6.14
C TYR A 101 0.14 9.59 -7.66
N TYR A 102 0.28 10.81 -8.17
CA TYR A 102 0.35 11.06 -9.60
C TYR A 102 1.48 10.25 -10.26
N ILE A 103 2.70 10.32 -9.73
CA ILE A 103 3.84 9.58 -10.28
C ILE A 103 3.59 8.07 -10.20
N SER A 104 3.13 7.59 -9.05
CA SER A 104 2.89 6.16 -8.83
C SER A 104 1.84 5.58 -9.78
N PHE A 105 0.71 6.27 -9.97
CA PHE A 105 -0.39 5.77 -10.78
C PHE A 105 -0.25 6.13 -12.25
N ARG A 106 0.10 7.38 -12.57
CA ARG A 106 0.10 7.89 -13.95
C ARG A 106 1.38 7.61 -14.73
N ILE A 107 2.48 7.30 -14.05
CA ILE A 107 3.76 7.00 -14.68
C ILE A 107 4.15 5.55 -14.43
N MET A 108 4.35 5.16 -13.16
CA MET A 108 4.89 3.84 -12.86
C MET A 108 3.91 2.71 -13.21
N LYS A 109 2.66 2.77 -12.73
CA LYS A 109 1.67 1.74 -13.07
C LYS A 109 1.30 1.73 -14.54
N ALA A 110 1.26 2.88 -15.20
CA ALA A 110 1.03 2.95 -16.63
C ALA A 110 2.16 2.25 -17.42
N ALA A 111 3.42 2.41 -16.98
CA ALA A 111 4.55 1.69 -17.57
C ALA A 111 4.47 0.18 -17.33
N GLU A 112 4.13 -0.27 -16.12
CA GLU A 112 3.90 -1.70 -15.83
C GLU A 112 2.73 -2.28 -16.64
N ALA A 113 1.66 -1.49 -16.82
CA ALA A 113 0.46 -1.88 -17.58
C ALA A 113 0.73 -2.11 -19.06
N TYR A 114 1.70 -1.40 -19.64
CA TYR A 114 2.12 -1.63 -21.03
C TYR A 114 2.58 -3.08 -21.28
N PHE A 115 3.07 -3.73 -20.23
CA PHE A 115 3.53 -5.12 -20.26
C PHE A 115 2.55 -6.10 -19.59
N ASP A 116 1.34 -5.69 -19.26
CA ASP A 116 0.34 -6.50 -18.53
C ASP A 116 0.88 -7.14 -17.23
N ALA A 117 1.73 -6.43 -16.51
CA ALA A 117 2.41 -6.93 -15.33
C ALA A 117 2.46 -5.91 -14.18
N VAL A 118 1.33 -5.29 -13.87
CA VAL A 118 1.20 -4.36 -12.75
C VAL A 118 1.44 -5.08 -11.43
N SER A 119 2.46 -4.64 -10.71
CA SER A 119 2.97 -5.30 -9.50
C SER A 119 2.16 -5.01 -8.23
N CYS A 120 1.17 -4.11 -8.30
CA CYS A 120 0.28 -3.78 -7.20
C CYS A 120 -1.06 -3.22 -7.68
N LEU A 121 -2.12 -4.00 -7.53
CA LEU A 121 -3.50 -3.57 -7.76
C LEU A 121 -4.02 -2.91 -6.49
N SER A 122 -3.86 -1.59 -6.39
CA SER A 122 -4.04 -0.84 -5.14
C SER A 122 -5.47 -0.87 -4.59
N GLY A 123 -5.57 -0.94 -3.27
CA GLY A 123 -6.80 -1.06 -2.50
C GLY A 123 -7.91 -0.05 -2.75
N PRO A 124 -7.65 1.24 -3.05
CA PRO A 124 -8.70 2.21 -3.32
C PRO A 124 -9.65 1.85 -4.46
N LEU A 125 -9.12 1.21 -5.52
CA LEU A 125 -9.95 0.71 -6.62
C LEU A 125 -9.21 -0.41 -7.37
N SER A 126 -9.68 -1.64 -7.22
CA SER A 126 -9.14 -2.80 -7.93
C SER A 126 -10.24 -3.79 -8.28
N CYS A 127 -10.09 -4.47 -9.41
CA CYS A 127 -11.02 -5.49 -9.90
C CYS A 127 -10.28 -6.80 -10.14
N TYR A 128 -10.91 -7.91 -9.82
CA TYR A 128 -10.36 -9.25 -9.96
C TYR A 128 -11.38 -10.20 -10.56
N ARG A 129 -10.92 -11.25 -11.25
CA ARG A 129 -11.79 -12.41 -11.49
C ARG A 129 -12.09 -13.09 -10.16
N LYS A 130 -13.37 -13.26 -9.86
CA LYS A 130 -13.87 -13.87 -8.62
C LYS A 130 -13.27 -15.25 -8.39
N GLU A 131 -13.20 -16.08 -9.44
CA GLU A 131 -12.64 -17.43 -9.37
C GLU A 131 -11.22 -17.46 -8.83
N ILE A 132 -10.34 -16.52 -9.27
CA ILE A 132 -8.95 -16.43 -8.81
C ILE A 132 -8.89 -16.04 -7.32
N VAL A 133 -9.74 -15.09 -6.90
CA VAL A 133 -9.81 -14.69 -5.49
C VAL A 133 -10.25 -15.86 -4.61
N LEU A 134 -11.23 -16.64 -5.06
CA LEU A 134 -11.73 -17.80 -4.31
C LEU A 134 -10.75 -18.96 -4.30
N GLU A 135 -10.06 -19.22 -5.42
CA GLU A 135 -9.01 -20.24 -5.53
C GLU A 135 -7.89 -20.00 -4.50
N HIS A 136 -7.44 -18.76 -4.38
CA HIS A 136 -6.35 -18.39 -3.47
C HIS A 136 -6.79 -17.91 -2.09
N LYS A 137 -8.10 -17.95 -1.79
CA LYS A 137 -8.68 -17.39 -0.56
C LYS A 137 -8.00 -17.91 0.71
N GLU A 138 -7.88 -19.23 0.85
CA GLU A 138 -7.34 -19.85 2.07
C GLU A 138 -5.85 -19.53 2.24
N GLU A 139 -5.08 -19.57 1.15
CA GLU A 139 -3.66 -19.22 1.16
C GLU A 139 -3.48 -17.74 1.49
N TRP A 140 -4.32 -16.86 0.95
CA TRP A 140 -4.33 -15.43 1.23
C TRP A 140 -4.67 -15.10 2.68
N LEU A 141 -5.71 -15.72 3.24
CA LEU A 141 -6.14 -15.50 4.62
C LEU A 141 -5.10 -15.99 5.64
N ASN A 142 -4.42 -17.09 5.33
CA ASN A 142 -3.45 -17.73 6.20
C ASN A 142 -1.99 -17.43 5.84
N GLN A 143 -1.76 -16.43 4.95
CA GLN A 143 -0.42 -16.05 4.53
C GLN A 143 0.49 -15.79 5.72
N THR A 144 1.64 -16.46 5.73
CA THR A 144 2.70 -16.27 6.71
C THR A 144 4.00 -15.89 6.02
N PHE A 145 4.86 -15.20 6.74
CA PHE A 145 6.22 -14.89 6.29
C PHE A 145 7.18 -15.05 7.48
N PHE A 146 8.17 -15.93 7.36
CA PHE A 146 9.03 -16.37 8.44
C PHE A 146 8.24 -16.76 9.72
N GLY A 147 7.18 -17.54 9.55
CA GLY A 147 6.34 -18.02 10.65
C GLY A 147 5.42 -16.97 11.29
N GLN A 148 5.44 -15.73 10.84
CA GLN A 148 4.57 -14.66 11.33
C GLN A 148 3.41 -14.42 10.37
N LYS A 149 2.19 -14.24 10.89
CA LYS A 149 1.00 -13.98 10.07
C LYS A 149 1.08 -12.60 9.41
N ALA A 150 0.80 -12.55 8.10
CA ALA A 150 0.75 -11.33 7.32
C ALA A 150 -0.63 -10.68 7.43
N THR A 151 -0.77 -9.58 8.19
CA THR A 151 -2.06 -8.94 8.48
C THR A 151 -2.34 -7.67 7.68
N PHE A 152 -1.39 -7.18 6.88
CA PHE A 152 -1.55 -6.00 6.02
C PHE A 152 -0.83 -6.19 4.68
N GLY A 153 -1.09 -5.31 3.70
CA GLY A 153 -0.61 -5.44 2.33
C GLY A 153 -1.49 -6.37 1.49
N ASP A 154 -2.78 -6.32 1.75
CA ASP A 154 -3.80 -7.20 1.15
C ASP A 154 -3.83 -7.07 -0.36
N ASP A 155 -3.69 -5.85 -0.87
CA ASP A 155 -3.64 -5.50 -2.28
C ASP A 155 -2.42 -6.11 -3.00
N ARG A 156 -1.22 -5.95 -2.45
CA ARG A 156 0.00 -6.55 -3.02
C ARG A 156 -0.01 -8.07 -2.94
N SER A 157 -0.46 -8.59 -1.81
CA SER A 157 -0.56 -10.04 -1.60
C SER A 157 -1.49 -10.68 -2.62
N MET A 158 -2.72 -10.17 -2.78
CA MET A 158 -3.65 -10.67 -3.79
C MET A 158 -3.10 -10.47 -5.21
N THR A 159 -2.44 -9.32 -5.47
CA THR A 159 -1.78 -9.09 -6.75
C THR A 159 -0.74 -10.16 -7.07
N ASN A 160 0.07 -10.59 -6.10
CA ASN A 160 1.07 -11.64 -6.29
C ASN A 160 0.44 -12.97 -6.70
N PHE A 161 -0.67 -13.38 -6.07
CA PHE A 161 -1.41 -14.59 -6.47
C PHE A 161 -1.91 -14.50 -7.90
N VAL A 162 -2.53 -13.36 -8.26
CA VAL A 162 -3.02 -13.14 -9.62
C VAL A 162 -1.88 -13.08 -10.63
N LEU A 163 -0.86 -12.25 -10.38
CA LEU A 163 0.23 -12.00 -11.31
C LEU A 163 1.06 -13.26 -11.59
N LYS A 164 1.15 -14.20 -10.66
CA LYS A 164 1.89 -15.43 -10.85
C LYS A 164 1.49 -16.18 -12.12
N ASN A 165 0.18 -16.29 -12.39
CA ASN A 165 -0.37 -17.09 -13.49
C ASN A 165 -1.16 -16.28 -14.52
N HIS A 166 -1.59 -15.06 -14.18
CA HIS A 166 -2.46 -14.22 -15.01
C HIS A 166 -1.77 -12.90 -15.36
N ARG A 167 -2.42 -12.10 -16.22
CA ARG A 167 -2.05 -10.72 -16.51
C ARG A 167 -2.68 -9.79 -15.51
N THR A 168 -1.99 -8.70 -15.21
CA THR A 168 -2.50 -7.60 -14.38
C THR A 168 -2.31 -6.29 -15.12
N ASN A 169 -3.31 -5.41 -15.08
CA ASN A 169 -3.27 -4.16 -15.81
C ASN A 169 -3.69 -2.96 -14.94
N TYR A 170 -3.58 -1.78 -15.48
CA TYR A 170 -3.99 -0.52 -14.90
C TYR A 170 -4.84 0.27 -15.89
N GLN A 171 -6.02 0.72 -15.45
CA GLN A 171 -6.93 1.49 -16.28
C GLN A 171 -6.99 2.95 -15.83
N ASP A 172 -6.36 3.83 -16.61
CA ASP A 172 -6.22 5.24 -16.30
C ASP A 172 -7.55 6.01 -16.27
N THR A 173 -8.52 5.57 -17.06
CA THR A 173 -9.85 6.19 -17.14
C THR A 173 -10.81 5.67 -16.04
N ALA A 174 -10.43 4.65 -15.30
CA ALA A 174 -11.16 4.17 -14.13
C ALA A 174 -10.73 4.96 -12.88
N VAL A 175 -11.31 6.13 -12.68
CA VAL A 175 -10.86 7.11 -11.69
C VAL A 175 -11.54 6.92 -10.35
N CYS A 176 -10.76 6.91 -9.28
CA CYS A 176 -11.23 7.13 -7.91
C CYS A 176 -10.37 8.18 -7.21
N SER A 177 -10.88 8.72 -6.12
CA SER A 177 -10.11 9.60 -5.22
C SER A 177 -10.18 9.07 -3.80
N THR A 178 -9.12 9.26 -3.04
CA THR A 178 -9.01 8.82 -1.63
C THR A 178 -8.52 9.94 -0.74
N ILE A 179 -8.83 9.88 0.55
CA ILE A 179 -8.34 10.82 1.54
C ILE A 179 -7.00 10.33 2.07
N VAL A 180 -5.97 11.19 1.99
CA VAL A 180 -4.64 10.89 2.53
C VAL A 180 -4.43 11.56 3.89
N PRO A 181 -3.55 11.01 4.76
CA PRO A 181 -3.23 11.63 6.04
C PRO A 181 -2.73 13.07 5.89
N ASN A 182 -3.27 13.95 6.70
CA ASN A 182 -2.86 15.35 6.79
C ASN A 182 -1.97 15.64 8.01
N GLU A 183 -1.69 14.63 8.84
CA GLU A 183 -0.83 14.70 10.02
C GLU A 183 0.41 13.83 9.83
N TYR A 184 1.60 14.38 10.17
CA TYR A 184 2.87 13.67 10.03
C TYR A 184 2.97 12.34 10.80
N PRO A 185 2.52 12.23 12.08
CA PRO A 185 2.60 10.97 12.81
C PRO A 185 1.79 9.84 12.15
N VAL A 186 0.58 10.16 11.65
CA VAL A 186 -0.29 9.22 10.95
C VAL A 186 0.34 8.81 9.62
N PHE A 187 0.85 9.78 8.86
CA PHE A 187 1.54 9.57 7.61
C PHE A 187 2.78 8.66 7.79
N LEU A 188 3.65 8.94 8.76
CA LEU A 188 4.86 8.14 9.01
C LEU A 188 4.54 6.69 9.41
N LYS A 189 3.50 6.48 10.22
CA LYS A 189 3.00 5.12 10.55
C LYS A 189 2.50 4.39 9.30
N GLN A 190 1.74 5.08 8.44
CA GLN A 190 1.27 4.53 7.17
C GLN A 190 2.44 4.16 6.25
N GLN A 191 3.45 5.04 6.10
CA GLN A 191 4.63 4.79 5.28
C GLN A 191 5.46 3.60 5.78
N MET A 192 5.64 3.47 7.10
CA MET A 192 6.32 2.32 7.70
C MET A 192 5.57 1.01 7.40
N ARG A 193 4.26 0.99 7.54
CA ARG A 193 3.41 -0.16 7.21
C ARG A 193 3.54 -0.53 5.72
N TRP A 194 3.52 0.45 4.83
CA TRP A 194 3.70 0.22 3.40
C TRP A 194 5.09 -0.31 3.04
N LYS A 195 6.15 0.18 3.68
CA LYS A 195 7.52 -0.34 3.46
C LYS A 195 7.67 -1.79 3.91
N ARG A 196 7.12 -2.15 5.08
CA ARG A 196 7.13 -3.53 5.56
C ARG A 196 6.37 -4.47 4.62
N SER A 197 5.18 -4.07 4.20
CA SER A 197 4.38 -4.81 3.24
C SER A 197 5.09 -4.93 1.89
N TRP A 198 5.61 -3.80 1.38
CA TRP A 198 6.34 -3.77 0.12
C TRP A 198 7.54 -4.71 0.12
N LEU A 199 8.35 -4.69 1.17
CA LEU A 199 9.52 -5.56 1.28
C LEU A 199 9.13 -7.04 1.26
N ARG A 200 8.19 -7.44 2.09
CA ARG A 200 7.71 -8.82 2.18
C ARG A 200 7.15 -9.29 0.85
N GLU A 201 6.19 -8.56 0.29
CA GLU A 201 5.49 -8.96 -0.92
C GLU A 201 6.39 -8.90 -2.16
N SER A 202 7.35 -7.97 -2.20
CA SER A 202 8.31 -7.90 -3.30
C SER A 202 9.32 -9.06 -3.25
N LEU A 203 9.74 -9.51 -2.08
CA LEU A 203 10.57 -10.72 -1.95
C LEU A 203 9.80 -11.96 -2.42
N MET A 204 8.51 -12.06 -2.09
CA MET A 204 7.65 -13.14 -2.59
C MET A 204 7.48 -13.07 -4.11
N ALA A 205 7.20 -11.88 -4.66
CA ALA A 205 7.08 -11.67 -6.10
C ALA A 205 8.39 -12.01 -6.84
N GLY A 206 9.54 -11.72 -6.24
CA GLY A 206 10.86 -12.06 -6.79
C GLY A 206 11.04 -13.54 -7.11
N SER A 207 10.29 -14.43 -6.45
CA SER A 207 10.35 -15.87 -6.73
C SER A 207 9.78 -16.28 -8.07
N PHE A 208 8.92 -15.49 -8.70
CA PHE A 208 8.24 -15.83 -9.96
C PHE A 208 8.31 -14.75 -11.04
N ILE A 209 8.59 -13.49 -10.70
CA ILE A 209 8.54 -12.37 -11.66
C ILE A 209 9.49 -12.53 -12.84
N TRP A 210 10.57 -13.27 -12.67
CA TRP A 210 11.53 -13.60 -13.73
C TRP A 210 10.94 -14.41 -14.90
N ARG A 211 9.72 -14.99 -14.71
CA ARG A 211 8.94 -15.70 -15.75
C ARG A 211 8.10 -14.75 -16.61
N LYS A 212 8.01 -13.48 -16.22
CA LYS A 212 7.28 -12.46 -16.95
C LYS A 212 8.17 -11.89 -18.07
N GLU A 213 7.69 -10.87 -18.74
CA GLU A 213 8.42 -10.20 -19.79
C GLU A 213 9.80 -9.73 -19.27
N PRO A 214 10.91 -9.94 -20.03
CA PRO A 214 12.27 -9.72 -19.52
C PRO A 214 12.55 -8.30 -19.04
N PHE A 215 12.03 -7.29 -19.73
CA PHE A 215 12.23 -5.89 -19.34
C PHE A 215 11.55 -5.60 -17.99
N VAL A 216 10.31 -6.06 -17.79
CA VAL A 216 9.60 -5.93 -16.52
C VAL A 216 10.35 -6.64 -15.40
N SER A 217 10.85 -7.82 -15.66
CA SER A 217 11.61 -8.61 -14.69
C SER A 217 12.86 -7.87 -14.23
N VAL A 218 13.66 -7.34 -15.16
CA VAL A 218 14.85 -6.55 -14.85
C VAL A 218 14.49 -5.29 -14.06
N MET A 219 13.47 -4.53 -14.52
CA MET A 219 13.03 -3.30 -13.84
C MET A 219 12.47 -3.58 -12.44
N PHE A 220 11.79 -4.72 -12.26
CA PHE A 220 11.32 -5.14 -10.93
C PHE A 220 12.49 -5.38 -9.97
N TYR A 221 13.53 -6.12 -10.38
CA TYR A 221 14.69 -6.38 -9.52
C TYR A 221 15.50 -5.11 -9.26
N ILE A 222 15.66 -4.22 -10.23
CA ILE A 222 16.25 -2.89 -9.98
C ILE A 222 15.40 -2.12 -8.96
N GLY A 223 14.08 -2.09 -9.15
CA GLY A 223 13.13 -1.44 -8.23
C GLY A 223 13.11 -2.06 -6.83
N LEU A 224 13.49 -3.34 -6.68
CA LEU A 224 13.66 -4.00 -5.40
C LEU A 224 15.00 -3.64 -4.73
N VAL A 225 16.09 -3.72 -5.48
CA VAL A 225 17.46 -3.56 -4.94
C VAL A 225 17.78 -2.11 -4.61
N VAL A 226 17.41 -1.17 -5.49
CA VAL A 226 17.73 0.25 -5.29
C VAL A 226 17.20 0.82 -3.97
N PRO A 227 15.93 0.70 -3.59
CA PRO A 227 15.44 1.21 -2.30
C PRO A 227 16.08 0.52 -1.08
N ILE A 228 16.50 -0.75 -1.23
CA ILE A 228 17.19 -1.48 -0.16
C ILE A 228 18.60 -0.91 0.05
N LEU A 229 19.34 -0.64 -1.03
CA LEU A 229 20.70 -0.13 -0.94
C LEU A 229 20.80 1.38 -0.73
N ALA A 230 19.75 2.14 -1.06
CA ALA A 230 19.76 3.60 -0.98
C ALA A 230 20.22 4.16 0.38
N PRO A 231 19.81 3.64 1.56
CA PRO A 231 20.33 4.12 2.84
C PRO A 231 21.85 3.98 2.98
N VAL A 232 22.41 2.89 2.44
CA VAL A 232 23.86 2.64 2.47
C VAL A 232 24.60 3.65 1.60
N VAL A 233 24.08 3.91 0.39
CA VAL A 233 24.64 4.91 -0.54
C VAL A 233 24.59 6.31 0.07
N VAL A 234 23.49 6.67 0.74
CA VAL A 234 23.35 7.98 1.41
C VAL A 234 24.34 8.10 2.58
N ILE A 235 24.46 7.09 3.43
CA ILE A 235 25.43 7.07 4.53
C ILE A 235 26.87 7.20 4.00
N TYR A 236 27.20 6.44 2.96
CA TYR A 236 28.52 6.51 2.35
C TYR A 236 28.85 7.91 1.85
N ASN A 237 27.96 8.55 1.09
CA ASN A 237 28.22 9.86 0.51
C ASN A 237 28.12 11.02 1.49
N LEU A 238 27.16 10.99 2.44
CA LEU A 238 26.92 12.12 3.35
C LEU A 238 27.65 12.02 4.68
N ILE A 239 28.13 10.84 5.06
CA ILE A 239 28.81 10.62 6.35
C ILE A 239 30.25 10.15 6.13
N TYR A 240 30.42 9.01 5.46
CA TYR A 240 31.76 8.40 5.33
C TYR A 240 32.73 9.30 4.52
N ILE A 241 32.33 9.74 3.32
CA ILE A 241 33.20 10.59 2.47
C ILE A 241 33.61 11.88 3.18
N PRO A 242 32.72 12.70 3.78
CA PRO A 242 33.12 13.90 4.50
C PRO A 242 34.05 13.64 5.69
N ILE A 243 33.81 12.60 6.47
CA ILE A 243 34.58 12.31 7.67
C ILE A 243 35.97 11.75 7.31
N VAL A 244 36.02 10.75 6.43
CA VAL A 244 37.28 10.02 6.15
C VAL A 244 38.15 10.76 5.14
N HIS A 245 37.52 11.27 4.06
CA HIS A 245 38.27 11.94 3.00
C HIS A 245 38.32 13.46 3.14
N ARG A 246 37.57 14.05 4.10
CA ARG A 246 37.46 15.50 4.33
C ARG A 246 37.00 16.26 3.07
N VAL A 247 36.19 15.61 2.22
CA VAL A 247 35.65 16.15 0.98
C VAL A 247 34.16 16.43 1.14
N PHE A 248 33.72 17.62 0.76
CA PHE A 248 32.29 17.93 0.78
C PHE A 248 31.56 17.19 -0.37
N PRO A 249 30.42 16.51 -0.12
CA PRO A 249 29.77 15.62 -1.08
C PRO A 249 28.96 16.39 -2.15
N THR A 250 29.57 17.37 -2.82
CA THR A 250 28.92 18.28 -3.77
C THR A 250 28.23 17.52 -4.90
N THR A 251 28.92 16.56 -5.53
CA THR A 251 28.39 15.79 -6.66
C THR A 251 27.13 15.03 -6.27
N PHE A 252 27.12 14.41 -5.09
CA PHE A 252 25.95 13.70 -4.59
C PHE A 252 24.77 14.64 -4.34
N LEU A 253 25.00 15.77 -3.68
CA LEU A 253 23.97 16.77 -3.38
C LEU A 253 23.43 17.42 -4.65
N VAL A 254 24.27 17.75 -5.63
CA VAL A 254 23.84 18.27 -6.93
C VAL A 254 23.01 17.24 -7.68
N GLY A 255 23.43 15.97 -7.71
CA GLY A 255 22.67 14.88 -8.31
C GLY A 255 21.30 14.71 -7.68
N LEU A 256 21.20 14.75 -6.34
CA LEU A 256 19.94 14.70 -5.61
C LEU A 256 19.03 15.88 -5.96
N LEU A 257 19.58 17.10 -6.02
CA LEU A 257 18.83 18.30 -6.38
C LEU A 257 18.34 18.21 -7.84
N MET A 258 19.18 17.77 -8.77
CA MET A 258 18.81 17.58 -10.17
C MET A 258 17.67 16.56 -10.32
N MET A 259 17.73 15.43 -9.61
CA MET A 259 16.66 14.43 -9.58
C MET A 259 15.34 15.04 -9.07
N ALA A 260 15.40 15.79 -7.98
CA ALA A 260 14.23 16.44 -7.39
C ALA A 260 13.62 17.49 -8.33
N LEU A 261 14.46 18.29 -9.01
CA LEU A 261 14.03 19.25 -10.03
C LEU A 261 13.40 18.56 -11.23
N MET A 262 14.01 17.47 -11.73
CA MET A 262 13.45 16.68 -12.82
C MET A 262 12.06 16.14 -12.48
N MET A 263 11.85 15.61 -11.28
CA MET A 263 10.54 15.15 -10.82
C MET A 263 9.51 16.28 -10.80
N SER A 264 9.90 17.47 -10.37
CA SER A 264 9.02 18.65 -10.38
C SER A 264 8.69 19.12 -11.78
N VAL A 265 9.68 19.17 -12.69
CA VAL A 265 9.49 19.54 -14.10
C VAL A 265 8.58 18.56 -14.84
N VAL A 266 8.80 17.26 -14.64
CA VAL A 266 7.91 16.21 -15.19
C VAL A 266 6.48 16.41 -14.70
N GLN A 267 6.29 16.69 -13.42
CA GLN A 267 4.98 17.00 -12.85
C GLN A 267 4.35 18.26 -13.49
N LEU A 268 5.13 19.31 -13.69
CA LEU A 268 4.67 20.55 -14.33
C LEU A 268 4.22 20.31 -15.78
N ILE A 269 5.00 19.56 -16.54
CA ILE A 269 4.73 19.29 -17.97
C ILE A 269 3.49 18.38 -18.11
N LEU A 270 3.45 17.29 -17.38
CA LEU A 270 2.43 16.26 -17.57
C LEU A 270 1.09 16.60 -16.89
N ARG A 271 1.11 17.29 -15.75
CA ARG A 271 -0.11 17.57 -14.99
C ARG A 271 -0.58 19.01 -15.05
N LYS A 272 0.30 19.97 -15.32
CA LYS A 272 0.03 21.43 -15.29
C LYS A 272 -0.67 21.86 -13.99
N SER A 273 -0.25 21.32 -12.85
CA SER A 273 -0.85 21.57 -11.55
C SER A 273 0.00 22.54 -10.72
N SER A 274 -0.65 23.38 -9.93
CA SER A 274 0.03 24.28 -8.95
C SER A 274 0.86 23.51 -7.90
N THR A 275 0.67 22.19 -7.79
CA THR A 275 1.42 21.34 -6.83
C THR A 275 2.77 20.88 -7.35
N TRP A 276 3.20 21.24 -8.56
CA TRP A 276 4.43 20.75 -9.18
C TRP A 276 5.69 20.94 -8.32
N VAL A 277 5.82 22.08 -7.64
CA VAL A 277 6.97 22.39 -6.77
C VAL A 277 7.06 21.42 -5.59
N PHE A 278 5.95 20.82 -5.17
CA PHE A 278 5.93 19.83 -4.10
C PHE A 278 6.56 18.49 -4.50
N GLY A 279 6.86 18.29 -5.79
CA GLY A 279 7.71 17.19 -6.26
C GLY A 279 9.13 17.31 -5.73
N LEU A 280 9.73 18.49 -5.82
CA LEU A 280 11.05 18.79 -5.24
C LEU A 280 11.03 18.60 -3.71
N VAL A 281 10.04 19.21 -3.04
CA VAL A 281 9.89 19.11 -1.58
C VAL A 281 9.72 17.64 -1.15
N PHE A 282 8.94 16.85 -1.89
CA PHE A 282 8.75 15.44 -1.60
C PHE A 282 10.05 14.63 -1.74
N CYS A 283 10.82 14.85 -2.81
CA CYS A 283 12.10 14.15 -2.99
C CYS A 283 13.07 14.45 -1.85
N LEU A 284 13.24 15.71 -1.48
CA LEU A 284 14.10 16.11 -0.38
C LEU A 284 13.60 15.55 0.98
N TYR A 285 12.30 15.59 1.21
CA TYR A 285 11.68 15.01 2.39
C TYR A 285 11.85 13.48 2.44
N TYR A 286 11.76 12.82 1.28
CA TYR A 286 11.96 11.38 1.18
C TYR A 286 13.38 10.99 1.64
N GLU A 287 14.39 11.66 1.13
CA GLU A 287 15.78 11.41 1.50
C GLU A 287 16.09 11.75 2.97
N ALA A 288 15.56 12.87 3.45
CA ALA A 288 15.81 13.32 4.81
C ALA A 288 15.09 12.49 5.88
N VAL A 289 13.90 11.97 5.59
CA VAL A 289 13.01 11.37 6.59
C VAL A 289 12.57 9.95 6.21
N LEU A 290 11.96 9.79 5.03
CA LEU A 290 11.32 8.52 4.68
C LEU A 290 12.31 7.42 4.36
N LEU A 291 13.47 7.75 3.82
CA LEU A 291 14.52 6.78 3.51
C LEU A 291 14.93 5.97 4.75
N TRP A 292 15.07 6.64 5.90
CA TRP A 292 15.50 6.03 7.16
C TRP A 292 14.51 5.05 7.77
N GLN A 293 13.28 5.02 7.27
CA GLN A 293 12.35 3.97 7.62
C GLN A 293 12.70 2.62 6.96
N MET A 294 13.50 2.60 5.89
CA MET A 294 13.84 1.36 5.19
C MET A 294 14.70 0.41 6.05
N PRO A 295 15.83 0.82 6.65
CA PRO A 295 16.58 -0.02 7.59
C PRO A 295 15.72 -0.56 8.74
N ILE A 296 14.81 0.27 9.28
CA ILE A 296 13.89 -0.17 10.33
C ILE A 296 12.92 -1.24 9.77
N ALA A 297 12.46 -1.07 8.53
CA ALA A 297 11.60 -2.07 7.88
C ALA A 297 12.33 -3.39 7.67
N TRP A 298 13.64 -3.40 7.35
CA TRP A 298 14.43 -4.64 7.17
C TRP A 298 14.44 -5.52 8.41
N VAL A 299 14.53 -4.90 9.59
CA VAL A 299 14.60 -5.61 10.88
C VAL A 299 13.26 -5.68 11.61
N THR A 300 12.16 -5.32 10.94
CA THR A 300 10.82 -5.32 11.52
C THR A 300 9.71 -5.69 10.53
N PHE A 301 10.06 -6.23 9.34
CA PHE A 301 9.09 -6.53 8.28
C PHE A 301 8.04 -7.59 8.67
N TRP A 302 8.35 -8.43 9.66
CA TRP A 302 7.44 -9.41 10.23
C TRP A 302 6.39 -8.81 11.20
N LYS A 303 6.59 -7.57 11.70
CA LYS A 303 5.60 -6.92 12.57
C LYS A 303 4.34 -6.61 11.77
N SER A 304 3.21 -7.12 12.23
CA SER A 304 1.95 -7.11 11.52
C SER A 304 0.85 -6.25 12.17
N THR A 305 1.19 -5.37 13.12
CA THR A 305 0.21 -4.54 13.82
C THR A 305 -0.38 -3.43 12.93
N TRP A 306 -1.70 -3.38 12.83
CA TRP A 306 -2.46 -2.30 12.22
C TRP A 306 -2.47 -1.09 13.17
N GLY A 307 -1.66 -0.09 12.94
CA GLY A 307 -1.42 1.03 13.85
C GLY A 307 -2.62 1.89 14.27
N THR A 308 -3.84 1.65 13.74
CA THR A 308 -5.06 2.42 14.06
C THR A 308 -6.29 1.55 14.37
N ARG A 309 -6.25 0.24 14.08
CA ARG A 309 -7.35 -0.68 14.35
C ARG A 309 -6.77 -1.97 14.90
N GLU A 310 -6.97 -2.22 16.17
CA GLU A 310 -6.50 -3.43 16.82
C GLU A 310 -7.34 -4.63 16.38
N THR A 311 -6.69 -5.67 15.91
CA THR A 311 -7.33 -6.96 15.70
C THR A 311 -7.39 -7.71 17.04
N PRO A 312 -8.26 -8.73 17.19
CA PRO A 312 -8.26 -9.58 18.40
C PRO A 312 -6.88 -10.19 18.70
N GLN A 313 -6.07 -10.44 17.67
CA GLN A 313 -4.70 -10.93 17.81
C GLN A 313 -3.76 -9.85 18.38
N ASP A 314 -3.90 -8.60 17.94
CA ASP A 314 -3.14 -7.48 18.49
C ASP A 314 -3.46 -7.25 19.97
N ILE A 315 -4.74 -7.40 20.35
CA ILE A 315 -5.21 -7.29 21.73
C ILE A 315 -4.61 -8.42 22.57
N GLU A 316 -4.63 -9.63 22.07
CA GLU A 316 -4.08 -10.80 22.78
C GLU A 316 -2.56 -10.73 22.93
N GLU A 317 -1.84 -10.27 21.89
CA GLU A 317 -0.39 -10.02 21.99
C GLU A 317 -0.05 -8.91 23.00
N LYS A 318 -0.84 -7.84 23.06
CA LYS A 318 -0.67 -6.79 24.06
C LYS A 318 -0.89 -7.34 25.47
N ARG A 319 -1.96 -8.10 25.67
CA ARG A 319 -2.24 -8.74 26.96
C ARG A 319 -1.09 -9.65 27.39
N LYS A 320 -0.60 -10.52 26.51
CA LYS A 320 0.57 -11.39 26.80
C LYS A 320 1.83 -10.60 27.16
N LYS A 321 2.08 -9.47 26.47
CA LYS A 321 3.21 -8.59 26.78
C LYS A 321 3.05 -7.85 28.12
N GLU A 322 1.84 -7.43 28.46
CA GLU A 322 1.54 -6.83 29.77
C GLU A 322 1.70 -7.85 30.91
N GLU A 323 1.16 -9.04 30.74
CA GLU A 323 1.36 -10.14 31.68
C GLU A 323 2.84 -10.50 31.90
N GLN A 324 3.63 -10.51 30.82
CA GLN A 324 5.09 -10.73 30.92
C GLN A 324 5.80 -9.59 31.64
N ARG A 325 5.39 -8.33 31.39
CA ARG A 325 5.95 -7.17 32.08
C ARG A 325 5.61 -7.20 33.59
N GLN A 326 4.38 -7.52 33.94
CA GLN A 326 3.96 -7.66 35.32
C GLN A 326 4.72 -8.77 36.04
N ARG A 327 4.87 -9.96 35.43
CA ARG A 327 5.67 -11.06 35.99
C ARG A 327 7.13 -10.67 36.18
N LYS A 328 7.69 -9.85 35.26
CA LYS A 328 9.07 -9.38 35.38
C LYS A 328 9.21 -8.33 36.48
N ALA A 329 8.22 -7.45 36.64
CA ALA A 329 8.21 -6.45 37.72
C ALA A 329 8.13 -7.13 39.09
N VAL A 330 7.22 -8.08 39.28
CA VAL A 330 7.08 -8.85 40.53
C VAL A 330 8.39 -9.59 40.86
N ARG A 331 9.05 -10.23 39.89
CA ARG A 331 10.36 -10.88 40.13
C ARG A 331 11.46 -9.91 40.53
N LEU A 332 11.46 -8.70 40.03
CA LEU A 332 12.43 -7.68 40.40
C LEU A 332 12.17 -7.14 41.80
N GLU A 333 10.90 -7.00 42.21
CA GLU A 333 10.51 -6.64 43.57
C GLU A 333 10.89 -7.74 44.58
N GLU A 334 10.59 -9.00 44.26
CA GLU A 334 11.00 -10.13 45.11
C GLU A 334 12.52 -10.27 45.26
N GLN A 335 13.31 -9.89 44.25
CA GLN A 335 14.77 -9.87 44.32
C GLN A 335 15.30 -8.70 45.17
N SER A 336 14.62 -7.54 45.12
CA SER A 336 15.01 -6.37 45.92
C SER A 336 14.62 -6.46 47.40
N GLU A 337 13.70 -7.36 47.76
CA GLU A 337 13.33 -7.65 49.15
C GLU A 337 14.25 -8.72 49.80
N GLN A 338 15.06 -9.41 48.98
CA GLN A 338 15.99 -10.44 49.44
C GLN A 338 17.45 -9.92 49.61
N GLU A 339 17.75 -8.72 49.19
CA GLU A 339 18.97 -7.99 49.42
C GLU A 339 18.83 -7.02 50.60
#